data_c0b0e64d1f259f1984b0b1bfad9a368e
#
_entry.id   c0b0e64d1f259f1984b0b1bfad9a368e
#
_cell.length_a   1.000
_cell.length_b   1.000
_cell.length_c   1.000
_cell.angle_alpha   90.00
_cell.angle_beta   90.00
_cell.angle_gamma   90.00
#
_symmetry.space_group_name_H-M   'P 1'
#
loop_
_entity.id
_entity.type
_entity.pdbx_description
1 polymer ?
#
loop_
_entity_poly.entity_id
_entity_poly.type
_entity_poly.pdbx_seq_one_letter_code
_entity_poly.pdbx_strand_id
1 'polypeptide(L)'
;MLLGLVGSEMCIRDRISWVVDQRGMYYDATAVSDLEQRLATGTWREAQLARAEALRQQLVEQAITKYNLPGAGWQRPAGNRRVVLVVGQVESDASIRFGAPEVSTNLALLEAVRAAEPEAFLVDKPHPEVVAGLCRSGEGEQRAAQLCDCLLRDGSIHALFAQVDALHVLTSLAGFEALLRGVEVHCWGLPFYAGWGLTQDRLSSPRRGRSLPLAALVHAALIDYPRYVSRHSGWFITPEQAIEELVAWRAAPPARRTLVQALFRHWGRLRRR
;
A
#
# COMPACT_ATOMS: atom_id res chain seq x y z
N MET A 1 4.02 -4.20 -8.13
CA MET A 1 2.98 -3.55 -7.32
C MET A 1 3.48 -2.29 -6.61
N LEU A 2 4.42 -2.38 -5.69
CA LEU A 2 4.97 -1.21 -4.97
C LEU A 2 5.73 -0.22 -5.87
N LEU A 3 6.34 -0.70 -6.92
CA LEU A 3 7.26 0.07 -7.75
C LEU A 3 6.60 0.78 -8.95
N GLY A 4 5.30 0.69 -9.11
CA GLY A 4 4.65 1.15 -10.34
C GLY A 4 3.69 2.33 -10.24
N LEU A 5 3.46 2.89 -9.06
CA LEU A 5 2.39 3.87 -8.90
C LEU A 5 2.91 5.21 -8.40
N VAL A 6 3.33 6.04 -9.32
CA VAL A 6 3.38 7.48 -9.13
C VAL A 6 2.28 8.09 -9.99
N GLY A 7 1.12 8.33 -9.35
CA GLY A 7 -0.03 9.01 -9.96
C GLY A 7 -1.09 8.07 -10.51
N SER A 8 -2.31 8.31 -10.08
CA SER A 8 -3.53 7.77 -10.64
C SER A 8 -3.61 8.02 -12.14
N GLU A 9 -4.00 7.05 -12.92
CA GLU A 9 -4.32 7.13 -14.36
C GLU A 9 -3.17 7.55 -15.29
N MET A 10 -1.92 7.42 -14.88
CA MET A 10 -0.84 7.76 -15.77
C MET A 10 -0.58 6.67 -16.78
N CYS A 11 -0.31 7.10 -18.00
CA CYS A 11 -0.04 6.29 -19.19
C CYS A 11 0.77 5.04 -18.86
N ILE A 12 0.41 3.95 -19.52
CA ILE A 12 1.12 2.66 -19.53
C ILE A 12 2.65 2.81 -19.56
N ARG A 13 3.17 3.85 -20.22
CA ARG A 13 4.61 4.17 -20.34
C ARG A 13 5.32 4.57 -19.04
N ASP A 14 4.57 4.97 -18.01
CA ASP A 14 5.17 5.42 -16.74
C ASP A 14 5.21 4.34 -15.66
N ARG A 15 4.70 3.15 -15.96
CA ARG A 15 4.70 2.03 -15.04
C ARG A 15 5.96 1.19 -15.22
N ILE A 16 6.68 0.98 -14.11
CA ILE A 16 7.88 0.17 -14.08
C ILE A 16 7.57 -1.31 -13.78
N SER A 17 6.42 -1.62 -13.17
CA SER A 17 6.01 -2.98 -12.85
C SER A 17 4.67 -3.35 -13.50
N TRP A 18 4.60 -4.58 -14.00
CA TRP A 18 3.47 -5.17 -14.66
C TRP A 18 3.10 -6.50 -14.01
N VAL A 19 1.82 -6.78 -13.94
CA VAL A 19 1.30 -8.06 -13.50
C VAL A 19 0.50 -8.67 -14.65
N VAL A 20 0.79 -9.93 -14.94
CA VAL A 20 -0.01 -10.79 -15.81
C VAL A 20 -0.42 -11.99 -14.97
N ASP A 21 -1.71 -12.11 -14.68
CA ASP A 21 -2.27 -13.20 -13.90
C ASP A 21 -3.24 -14.01 -14.77
N GLN A 22 -3.10 -15.31 -14.79
CA GLN A 22 -3.90 -16.21 -15.63
C GLN A 22 -5.15 -16.74 -14.92
N ARG A 23 -5.26 -16.58 -13.58
CA ARG A 23 -6.33 -17.11 -12.74
C ARG A 23 -7.26 -16.02 -12.25
N GLY A 24 -6.68 -14.89 -11.84
CA GLY A 24 -7.41 -13.78 -11.24
C GLY A 24 -6.46 -12.63 -10.91
N MET A 25 -6.92 -11.67 -10.13
CA MET A 25 -6.10 -10.52 -9.75
C MET A 25 -5.82 -10.55 -8.24
N TYR A 26 -4.61 -10.19 -7.86
CA TYR A 26 -4.14 -10.21 -6.46
C TYR A 26 -5.02 -9.39 -5.48
N TYR A 27 -5.79 -8.45 -5.98
CA TYR A 27 -6.71 -7.62 -5.19
C TYR A 27 -8.12 -8.22 -5.08
N ASP A 28 -8.44 -9.25 -5.85
CA ASP A 28 -9.72 -9.94 -5.82
C ASP A 28 -9.64 -11.16 -4.89
N ALA A 29 -10.15 -11.00 -3.68
CA ALA A 29 -10.16 -12.08 -2.70
C ALA A 29 -11.26 -13.13 -2.95
N THR A 30 -12.16 -12.93 -3.90
CA THR A 30 -13.22 -13.89 -4.25
C THR A 30 -12.73 -15.03 -5.11
N ALA A 31 -11.64 -14.82 -5.86
CA ALA A 31 -11.03 -15.79 -6.77
C ALA A 31 -9.57 -16.08 -6.40
N VAL A 32 -9.06 -17.22 -6.84
CA VAL A 32 -7.64 -17.57 -6.69
C VAL A 32 -6.84 -16.78 -7.71
N SER A 33 -5.82 -16.04 -7.28
CA SER A 33 -4.83 -15.42 -8.17
C SER A 33 -3.58 -16.29 -8.28
N ASP A 34 -2.74 -16.04 -9.30
CA ASP A 34 -1.43 -16.70 -9.43
C ASP A 34 -0.54 -16.38 -8.22
N LEU A 35 -0.66 -15.16 -7.64
CA LEU A 35 0.04 -14.81 -6.41
C LEU A 35 -0.46 -15.65 -5.22
N GLU A 36 -1.78 -15.76 -5.02
CA GLU A 36 -2.36 -16.56 -3.94
C GLU A 36 -1.95 -18.04 -4.07
N GLN A 37 -2.03 -18.59 -5.28
CA GLN A 37 -1.60 -19.98 -5.55
C GLN A 37 -0.13 -20.17 -5.19
N ARG A 38 0.72 -19.22 -5.54
CA ARG A 38 2.16 -19.27 -5.25
C ARG A 38 2.46 -19.19 -3.75
N LEU A 39 1.71 -18.37 -3.02
CA LEU A 39 1.82 -18.29 -1.55
C LEU A 39 1.31 -19.56 -0.87
N ALA A 40 0.22 -20.15 -1.36
CA ALA A 40 -0.37 -21.36 -0.79
C ALA A 40 0.49 -22.62 -0.99
N THR A 41 1.13 -22.78 -2.14
CA THR A 41 1.81 -24.03 -2.52
C THR A 41 3.32 -23.89 -2.76
N GLY A 42 3.82 -22.69 -2.90
CA GLY A 42 5.23 -22.42 -3.22
C GLY A 42 6.17 -22.84 -2.10
N THR A 43 7.40 -23.20 -2.50
CA THR A 43 8.54 -23.42 -1.61
C THR A 43 9.69 -22.53 -2.04
N TRP A 44 10.46 -22.04 -1.09
CA TRP A 44 11.57 -21.13 -1.35
C TRP A 44 12.86 -21.69 -0.74
N ARG A 45 13.93 -21.70 -1.53
CA ARG A 45 15.27 -22.04 -1.06
C ARG A 45 15.83 -20.88 -0.21
N GLU A 46 16.75 -21.17 0.67
CA GLU A 46 17.40 -20.18 1.52
C GLU A 46 17.94 -18.97 0.73
N ALA A 47 18.60 -19.20 -0.40
CA ALA A 47 19.09 -18.12 -1.26
C ALA A 47 17.99 -17.20 -1.82
N GLN A 48 16.77 -17.74 -2.05
CA GLN A 48 15.63 -16.96 -2.50
C GLN A 48 15.04 -16.10 -1.36
N LEU A 49 15.00 -16.67 -0.15
CA LEU A 49 14.57 -15.93 1.05
C LEU A 49 15.58 -14.83 1.41
N ALA A 50 16.89 -15.12 1.32
CA ALA A 50 17.94 -14.14 1.54
C ALA A 50 17.87 -12.98 0.51
N ARG A 51 17.64 -13.28 -0.76
CA ARG A 51 17.42 -12.25 -1.80
C ARG A 51 16.21 -11.39 -1.51
N ALA A 52 15.10 -12.00 -1.09
CA ALA A 52 13.89 -11.28 -0.75
C ALA A 52 14.09 -10.35 0.46
N GLU A 53 14.83 -10.80 1.47
CA GLU A 53 15.17 -9.98 2.63
C GLU A 53 16.08 -8.81 2.25
N ALA A 54 17.09 -9.02 1.41
CA ALA A 54 17.94 -7.94 0.89
C ALA A 54 17.11 -6.91 0.09
N LEU A 55 16.17 -7.36 -0.76
CA LEU A 55 15.26 -6.48 -1.49
C LEU A 55 14.36 -5.68 -0.54
N ARG A 56 13.82 -6.33 0.51
CA ARG A 56 13.04 -5.66 1.55
C ARG A 56 13.83 -4.55 2.23
N GLN A 57 15.06 -4.85 2.66
CA GLN A 57 15.95 -3.88 3.29
C GLN A 57 16.22 -2.70 2.36
N GLN A 58 16.53 -2.94 1.11
CA GLN A 58 16.76 -1.90 0.10
C GLN A 58 15.52 -0.99 -0.06
N LEU A 59 14.30 -1.56 -0.11
CA LEU A 59 13.05 -0.78 -0.18
C LEU A 59 12.85 0.11 1.05
N VAL A 60 13.15 -0.41 2.23
CA VAL A 60 13.01 0.32 3.50
C VAL A 60 14.03 1.44 3.60
N GLU A 61 15.31 1.16 3.34
CA GLU A 61 16.42 2.13 3.38
C GLU A 61 16.23 3.27 2.37
N GLN A 62 15.76 2.93 1.17
CA GLN A 62 15.48 3.92 0.14
C GLN A 62 14.14 4.64 0.32
N ALA A 63 13.41 4.37 1.41
CA ALA A 63 12.12 4.98 1.72
C ALA A 63 11.12 4.89 0.55
N ILE A 64 11.09 3.77 -0.18
CA ILE A 64 10.19 3.58 -1.31
C ILE A 64 8.81 3.18 -0.80
N THR A 65 7.80 3.94 -1.25
CA THR A 65 6.38 3.69 -0.99
C THR A 65 5.57 3.91 -2.28
N LYS A 66 4.30 3.53 -2.27
CA LYS A 66 3.40 3.68 -3.43
C LYS A 66 3.36 5.13 -3.96
N TYR A 67 3.27 6.11 -3.08
CA TYR A 67 3.09 7.50 -3.48
C TYR A 67 4.34 8.37 -3.37
N ASN A 68 5.33 7.96 -2.56
CA ASN A 68 6.58 8.71 -2.33
C ASN A 68 6.37 10.21 -2.09
N LEU A 69 5.31 10.57 -1.36
CA LEU A 69 4.94 11.96 -1.10
C LEU A 69 5.92 12.58 -0.10
N PRO A 70 6.45 13.77 -0.39
CA PRO A 70 7.17 14.55 0.61
C PRO A 70 6.18 15.07 1.65
N GLY A 71 6.65 15.29 2.87
CA GLY A 71 5.82 15.91 3.90
C GLY A 71 6.60 16.12 5.19
N ALA A 72 6.15 17.08 5.99
CA ALA A 72 6.65 17.26 7.34
C ALA A 72 6.37 16.00 8.16
N GLY A 73 7.35 15.58 8.94
CA GLY A 73 7.20 14.45 9.83
C GLY A 73 6.20 14.78 10.95
N TRP A 74 5.12 14.02 11.03
CA TRP A 74 4.32 13.98 12.25
C TRP A 74 5.15 13.34 13.35
N GLN A 75 5.03 13.85 14.55
CA GLN A 75 5.72 13.32 15.72
C GLN A 75 4.72 12.67 16.66
N ARG A 76 5.09 11.50 17.18
CA ARG A 76 4.33 10.79 18.18
C ARG A 76 4.15 11.69 19.41
N PRO A 77 2.94 11.82 19.95
CA PRO A 77 2.69 12.53 21.20
C PRO A 77 3.50 11.92 22.36
N ALA A 78 3.93 12.76 23.28
CA ALA A 78 4.54 12.28 24.52
C ALA A 78 3.54 11.45 25.32
N GLY A 79 4.00 10.38 25.96
CA GLY A 79 3.19 9.50 26.81
C GLY A 79 3.27 8.03 26.39
N ASN A 80 2.54 7.19 27.12
CA ASN A 80 2.59 5.73 26.97
C ASN A 80 1.38 5.14 26.21
N ARG A 81 0.51 5.98 25.64
CA ARG A 81 -0.62 5.48 24.84
C ARG A 81 -0.12 4.76 23.60
N ARG A 82 -0.73 3.61 23.31
CA ARG A 82 -0.56 2.93 22.02
C ARG A 82 -1.01 3.85 20.90
N VAL A 83 -0.19 4.02 19.89
CA VAL A 83 -0.49 4.86 18.73
C VAL A 83 -0.87 3.96 17.57
N VAL A 84 -2.07 4.14 17.09
CA VAL A 84 -2.67 3.35 16.02
C VAL A 84 -2.94 4.22 14.80
N LEU A 85 -2.40 3.82 13.66
CA LEU A 85 -2.65 4.48 12.38
C LEU A 85 -3.81 3.78 11.66
N VAL A 86 -4.80 4.55 11.24
CA VAL A 86 -5.88 4.11 10.35
C VAL A 86 -5.67 4.76 9.00
N VAL A 87 -5.58 3.96 7.94
CA VAL A 87 -5.34 4.48 6.59
C VAL A 87 -6.58 4.33 5.74
N GLY A 88 -7.09 5.48 5.30
CA GLY A 88 -8.20 5.55 4.36
C GLY A 88 -7.82 5.03 2.97
N GLN A 89 -8.84 4.62 2.23
CA GLN A 89 -8.75 4.09 0.88
C GLN A 89 -9.85 4.72 0.03
N VAL A 90 -9.70 4.71 -1.30
CA VAL A 90 -10.78 5.09 -2.21
C VAL A 90 -11.89 4.03 -2.11
N GLU A 91 -13.06 4.40 -1.61
CA GLU A 91 -14.13 3.43 -1.29
C GLU A 91 -14.68 2.70 -2.51
N SER A 92 -14.55 3.29 -3.70
CA SER A 92 -14.89 2.65 -4.98
C SER A 92 -13.80 1.72 -5.54
N ASP A 93 -12.69 1.53 -4.81
CA ASP A 93 -11.61 0.65 -5.25
C ASP A 93 -12.10 -0.81 -5.34
N ALA A 94 -11.72 -1.49 -6.43
CA ALA A 94 -12.08 -2.88 -6.67
C ALA A 94 -11.61 -3.81 -5.54
N SER A 95 -10.49 -3.50 -4.89
CA SER A 95 -9.97 -4.30 -3.77
C SER A 95 -10.89 -4.25 -2.53
N ILE A 96 -11.59 -3.14 -2.29
CA ILE A 96 -12.61 -3.06 -1.23
C ILE A 96 -13.83 -3.89 -1.64
N ARG A 97 -14.30 -3.70 -2.87
CA ARG A 97 -15.48 -4.42 -3.38
C ARG A 97 -15.33 -5.94 -3.29
N PHE A 98 -14.15 -6.45 -3.58
CA PHE A 98 -13.89 -7.89 -3.63
C PHE A 98 -13.22 -8.45 -2.37
N GLY A 99 -12.67 -7.60 -1.53
CA GLY A 99 -11.87 -8.03 -0.38
C GLY A 99 -12.37 -7.54 0.99
N ALA A 100 -13.39 -6.67 1.06
CA ALA A 100 -13.85 -6.10 2.32
C ALA A 100 -15.39 -6.16 2.45
N PRO A 101 -15.99 -7.35 2.60
CA PRO A 101 -17.45 -7.53 2.58
C PRO A 101 -18.16 -7.02 3.83
N GLU A 102 -17.50 -6.96 4.98
CA GLU A 102 -18.13 -6.59 6.27
C GLU A 102 -17.92 -5.11 6.59
N VAL A 103 -16.69 -4.62 6.45
CA VAL A 103 -16.31 -3.23 6.68
C VAL A 103 -15.78 -2.68 5.37
N SER A 104 -16.54 -1.82 4.69
CA SER A 104 -16.24 -1.39 3.32
C SER A 104 -16.10 0.12 3.14
N THR A 105 -16.24 0.91 4.22
CA THR A 105 -16.05 2.37 4.20
C THR A 105 -15.00 2.81 5.18
N ASN A 106 -14.38 3.98 4.93
CA ASN A 106 -13.38 4.55 5.82
C ASN A 106 -13.96 4.89 7.19
N LEU A 107 -15.20 5.40 7.23
CA LEU A 107 -15.87 5.71 8.49
C LEU A 107 -16.14 4.45 9.31
N ALA A 108 -16.67 3.39 8.69
CA ALA A 108 -16.93 2.13 9.37
C ALA A 108 -15.62 1.49 9.88
N LEU A 109 -14.52 1.60 9.13
CA LEU A 109 -13.21 1.17 9.59
C LEU A 109 -12.81 1.94 10.86
N LEU A 110 -12.92 3.26 10.85
CA LEU A 110 -12.51 4.09 11.99
C LEU A 110 -13.37 3.83 13.23
N GLU A 111 -14.70 3.64 13.05
CA GLU A 111 -15.63 3.25 14.13
C GLU A 111 -15.23 1.88 14.73
N ALA A 112 -14.96 0.90 13.88
CA ALA A 112 -14.56 -0.43 14.29
C ALA A 112 -13.20 -0.44 15.01
N VAL A 113 -12.24 0.35 14.52
CA VAL A 113 -10.92 0.50 15.18
C VAL A 113 -11.06 1.20 16.53
N ARG A 114 -11.84 2.28 16.64
CA ARG A 114 -12.08 2.94 17.93
C ARG A 114 -12.73 1.99 18.94
N ALA A 115 -13.67 1.15 18.49
CA ALA A 115 -14.29 0.15 19.36
C ALA A 115 -13.30 -0.95 19.81
N ALA A 116 -12.38 -1.36 18.93
CA ALA A 116 -11.38 -2.38 19.23
C ALA A 116 -10.20 -1.85 20.08
N GLU A 117 -9.87 -0.56 19.96
CA GLU A 117 -8.73 0.11 20.58
C GLU A 117 -9.20 1.39 21.32
N PRO A 118 -10.07 1.29 22.36
CA PRO A 118 -10.73 2.44 22.96
C PRO A 118 -9.74 3.44 23.59
N GLU A 119 -8.63 2.96 24.13
CA GLU A 119 -7.61 3.77 24.82
C GLU A 119 -6.46 4.22 23.91
N ALA A 120 -6.41 3.73 22.68
CA ALA A 120 -5.32 4.07 21.76
C ALA A 120 -5.43 5.54 21.28
N PHE A 121 -4.28 6.12 20.97
CA PHE A 121 -4.20 7.38 20.24
C PHE A 121 -4.38 7.07 18.73
N LEU A 122 -5.55 7.39 18.19
CA LEU A 122 -5.88 7.11 16.80
C LEU A 122 -5.45 8.25 15.89
N VAL A 123 -4.63 7.90 14.91
CA VAL A 123 -4.23 8.79 13.81
C VAL A 123 -4.96 8.34 12.56
N ASP A 124 -5.85 9.18 12.03
CA ASP A 124 -6.50 8.94 10.75
C ASP A 124 -5.73 9.61 9.61
N LYS A 125 -5.40 8.83 8.58
CA LYS A 125 -4.76 9.32 7.36
C LYS A 125 -5.63 9.02 6.15
N PRO A 126 -6.41 9.99 5.67
CA PRO A 126 -7.22 9.85 4.47
C PRO A 126 -6.38 9.57 3.23
N HIS A 127 -6.98 8.93 2.24
CA HIS A 127 -6.32 8.64 0.97
C HIS A 127 -5.95 9.94 0.24
N PRO A 128 -4.74 10.06 -0.37
CA PRO A 128 -4.32 11.28 -1.03
C PRO A 128 -5.26 11.77 -2.14
N GLU A 129 -5.89 10.87 -2.89
CA GLU A 129 -6.85 11.23 -3.94
C GLU A 129 -8.15 11.81 -3.38
N VAL A 130 -8.56 11.38 -2.20
CA VAL A 130 -9.73 11.94 -1.49
C VAL A 130 -9.38 13.35 -1.00
N VAL A 131 -8.21 13.52 -0.38
CA VAL A 131 -7.72 14.85 0.06
C VAL A 131 -7.57 15.83 -1.10
N ALA A 132 -7.10 15.34 -2.26
CA ALA A 132 -6.95 16.15 -3.47
C ALA A 132 -8.29 16.48 -4.17
N GLY A 133 -9.43 15.97 -3.67
CA GLY A 133 -10.75 16.16 -4.29
C GLY A 133 -10.92 15.43 -5.63
N LEU A 134 -10.04 14.47 -5.94
CA LEU A 134 -10.13 13.65 -7.16
C LEU A 134 -11.17 12.53 -7.00
N CYS A 135 -11.39 12.09 -5.76
CA CYS A 135 -12.43 11.14 -5.38
C CYS A 135 -13.33 11.81 -4.34
N ARG A 136 -14.60 11.37 -4.26
CA ARG A 136 -15.51 11.87 -3.24
C ARG A 136 -14.98 11.48 -1.86
N SER A 137 -14.96 12.43 -0.92
CA SER A 137 -14.88 12.10 0.50
C SER A 137 -16.12 11.27 0.85
N GLY A 138 -15.93 10.18 1.58
CA GLY A 138 -17.06 9.39 2.09
C GLY A 138 -17.97 10.24 2.97
N GLU A 139 -19.23 9.84 3.09
CA GLU A 139 -20.15 10.48 4.03
C GLU A 139 -19.61 10.33 5.45
N GLY A 140 -19.53 11.43 6.19
CA GLY A 140 -19.16 11.39 7.62
C GLY A 140 -17.77 11.91 7.97
N GLU A 141 -17.14 12.75 7.15
CA GLU A 141 -15.82 13.34 7.49
C GLU A 141 -15.81 14.06 8.86
N GLN A 142 -16.92 14.74 9.22
CA GLN A 142 -17.07 15.36 10.54
C GLN A 142 -17.11 14.32 11.66
N ARG A 143 -17.78 13.17 11.42
CA ARG A 143 -17.84 12.08 12.39
C ARG A 143 -16.48 11.38 12.51
N ALA A 144 -15.76 11.19 11.42
CA ALA A 144 -14.41 10.67 11.44
C ALA A 144 -13.48 11.52 12.32
N ALA A 145 -13.57 12.84 12.25
CA ALA A 145 -12.80 13.76 13.08
C ALA A 145 -13.14 13.67 14.58
N GLN A 146 -14.31 13.14 14.94
CA GLN A 146 -14.68 12.90 16.36
C GLN A 146 -14.15 11.55 16.89
N LEU A 147 -13.84 10.62 16.01
CA LEU A 147 -13.38 9.27 16.36
C LEU A 147 -11.86 9.17 16.49
N CYS A 148 -11.11 10.01 15.78
CA CYS A 148 -9.66 10.03 15.86
C CYS A 148 -9.14 11.16 16.76
N ASP A 149 -7.94 10.95 17.31
CA ASP A 149 -7.24 11.97 18.10
C ASP A 149 -6.44 12.93 17.20
N CYS A 150 -6.10 12.48 15.99
CA CYS A 150 -5.34 13.26 15.02
C CYS A 150 -5.76 12.89 13.57
N LEU A 151 -6.05 13.91 12.76
CA LEU A 151 -6.33 13.76 11.32
C LEU A 151 -5.15 14.31 10.51
N LEU A 152 -4.45 13.42 9.79
CA LEU A 152 -3.28 13.77 8.98
C LEU A 152 -3.61 13.76 7.49
N ARG A 153 -3.91 14.93 6.93
CA ARG A 153 -4.15 15.05 5.48
C ARG A 153 -2.86 15.05 4.67
N ASP A 154 -1.79 15.59 5.22
CA ASP A 154 -0.49 15.71 4.59
C ASP A 154 0.56 14.79 5.24
N GLY A 155 1.71 14.65 4.60
CA GLY A 155 2.84 13.91 5.15
C GLY A 155 3.07 12.54 4.52
N SER A 156 4.32 12.09 4.64
CA SER A 156 4.78 10.80 4.13
C SER A 156 4.30 9.67 5.03
N ILE A 157 3.65 8.67 4.46
CA ILE A 157 3.27 7.46 5.19
C ILE A 157 4.50 6.70 5.71
N HIS A 158 5.62 6.76 4.99
CA HIS A 158 6.89 6.16 5.42
C HIS A 158 7.35 6.71 6.77
N ALA A 159 7.28 8.04 6.97
CA ALA A 159 7.68 8.67 8.23
C ALA A 159 6.73 8.27 9.38
N LEU A 160 5.47 8.01 9.09
CA LEU A 160 4.49 7.57 10.10
C LEU A 160 4.77 6.17 10.62
N PHE A 161 5.22 5.25 9.77
CA PHE A 161 5.50 3.87 10.19
C PHE A 161 6.51 3.77 11.34
N ALA A 162 7.45 4.70 11.43
CA ALA A 162 8.42 4.76 12.54
C ALA A 162 7.84 5.34 13.85
N GLN A 163 6.61 5.87 13.82
CA GLN A 163 6.00 6.61 14.92
C GLN A 163 4.76 5.92 15.51
N VAL A 164 4.34 4.81 14.90
CA VAL A 164 3.11 4.10 15.26
C VAL A 164 3.40 2.68 15.71
N ASP A 165 2.56 2.15 16.58
CA ASP A 165 2.69 0.78 17.09
C ASP A 165 1.93 -0.21 16.18
N ALA A 166 0.81 0.21 15.60
CA ALA A 166 0.02 -0.61 14.71
C ALA A 166 -0.63 0.19 13.57
N LEU A 167 -0.95 -0.52 12.50
CA LEU A 167 -1.68 -0.02 11.35
C LEU A 167 -2.96 -0.83 11.15
N HIS A 168 -4.09 -0.15 10.97
CA HIS A 168 -5.36 -0.76 10.58
C HIS A 168 -5.73 -0.36 9.15
N VAL A 169 -6.13 -1.34 8.34
CA VAL A 169 -6.49 -1.15 6.93
C VAL A 169 -7.67 -2.02 6.54
N LEU A 170 -8.38 -1.63 5.49
CA LEU A 170 -9.30 -2.53 4.78
C LEU A 170 -8.46 -3.51 3.92
N THR A 171 -8.09 -3.06 2.73
CA THR A 171 -7.31 -3.85 1.76
C THR A 171 -6.11 -3.06 1.21
N SER A 172 -5.78 -1.94 1.85
CA SER A 172 -4.78 -1.00 1.36
C SER A 172 -3.38 -1.61 1.27
N LEU A 173 -2.67 -1.27 0.20
CA LEU A 173 -1.26 -1.62 0.03
C LEU A 173 -0.36 -1.05 1.14
N ALA A 174 -0.82 -0.02 1.84
CA ALA A 174 -0.14 0.52 3.02
C ALA A 174 0.13 -0.55 4.10
N GLY A 175 -0.76 -1.55 4.23
CA GLY A 175 -0.54 -2.69 5.12
C GLY A 175 0.69 -3.52 4.72
N PHE A 176 0.88 -3.79 3.44
CA PHE A 176 2.09 -4.47 2.98
C PHE A 176 3.34 -3.61 3.21
N GLU A 177 3.27 -2.31 2.94
CA GLU A 177 4.37 -1.38 3.20
C GLU A 177 4.75 -1.31 4.69
N ALA A 178 3.76 -1.40 5.58
CA ALA A 178 3.96 -1.46 7.03
C ALA A 178 4.61 -2.78 7.47
N LEU A 179 4.15 -3.93 6.93
CA LEU A 179 4.78 -5.23 7.16
C LEU A 179 6.26 -5.25 6.79
N LEU A 180 6.62 -4.64 5.65
CA LEU A 180 8.03 -4.53 5.22
C LEU A 180 8.90 -3.79 6.24
N ARG A 181 8.30 -2.96 7.09
CA ARG A 181 8.96 -2.13 8.12
C ARG A 181 8.79 -2.66 9.54
N GLY A 182 8.18 -3.83 9.69
CA GLY A 182 7.98 -4.48 10.99
C GLY A 182 6.89 -3.84 11.85
N VAL A 183 5.99 -3.05 11.27
CA VAL A 183 4.82 -2.50 11.96
C VAL A 183 3.75 -3.58 12.06
N GLU A 184 3.09 -3.70 13.21
CA GLU A 184 1.93 -4.57 13.40
C GLU A 184 0.78 -4.15 12.49
N VAL A 185 0.20 -5.10 11.75
CA VAL A 185 -0.85 -4.81 10.76
C VAL A 185 -2.12 -5.57 11.07
N HIS A 186 -3.23 -4.85 11.17
CA HIS A 186 -4.58 -5.39 11.33
C HIS A 186 -5.37 -5.21 10.03
N CYS A 187 -5.84 -6.32 9.46
CA CYS A 187 -6.64 -6.33 8.24
C CYS A 187 -8.11 -6.54 8.56
N TRP A 188 -8.95 -5.59 8.14
CA TRP A 188 -10.42 -5.67 8.24
C TRP A 188 -11.04 -6.25 6.97
N GLY A 189 -10.26 -6.37 5.92
CA GLY A 189 -10.53 -7.08 4.68
C GLY A 189 -9.51 -8.19 4.44
N LEU A 190 -9.51 -8.74 3.22
CA LEU A 190 -8.64 -9.82 2.76
C LEU A 190 -7.67 -9.34 1.65
N PRO A 191 -6.73 -8.43 1.91
CA PRO A 191 -5.69 -8.12 0.95
C PRO A 191 -4.79 -9.34 0.69
N PHE A 192 -3.98 -9.31 -0.36
CA PHE A 192 -3.15 -10.46 -0.74
C PHE A 192 -2.16 -10.91 0.33
N TYR A 193 -1.78 -10.02 1.24
CA TYR A 193 -0.83 -10.29 2.32
C TYR A 193 -1.49 -10.77 3.63
N ALA A 194 -2.83 -10.76 3.71
CA ALA A 194 -3.58 -11.29 4.85
C ALA A 194 -3.76 -12.82 4.78
N GLY A 195 -3.90 -13.47 5.91
CA GLY A 195 -4.17 -14.91 6.03
C GLY A 195 -2.92 -15.80 5.98
N TRP A 196 -1.71 -15.23 6.10
CA TRP A 196 -0.45 -15.97 6.05
C TRP A 196 0.31 -15.97 7.38
N GLY A 197 -0.36 -15.60 8.50
CA GLY A 197 0.24 -15.53 9.83
C GLY A 197 1.17 -14.33 10.05
N LEU A 198 1.11 -13.33 9.18
CA LEU A 198 1.92 -12.10 9.23
C LEU A 198 1.13 -10.88 9.71
N THR A 199 -0.18 -11.00 9.76
CA THR A 199 -1.13 -9.93 10.09
C THR A 199 -2.14 -10.41 11.12
N GLN A 200 -2.82 -9.48 11.78
CA GLN A 200 -3.98 -9.73 12.61
C GLN A 200 -5.23 -9.58 11.72
N ASP A 201 -5.84 -10.70 11.35
CA ASP A 201 -6.90 -10.72 10.34
C ASP A 201 -8.27 -10.85 10.99
N ARG A 202 -9.22 -9.97 10.62
CA ARG A 202 -10.63 -10.06 11.05
C ARG A 202 -11.42 -11.07 10.22
N LEU A 203 -11.01 -11.25 8.97
CA LEU A 203 -11.60 -12.22 8.05
C LEU A 203 -10.63 -13.37 7.80
N SER A 204 -11.17 -14.55 7.54
CA SER A 204 -10.38 -15.72 7.18
C SER A 204 -10.73 -16.21 5.76
N SER A 205 -9.76 -16.84 5.13
CA SER A 205 -9.99 -17.53 3.85
C SER A 205 -9.51 -18.97 3.96
N PRO A 206 -10.33 -19.97 3.59
CA PRO A 206 -9.92 -21.37 3.64
C PRO A 206 -8.76 -21.70 2.68
N ARG A 207 -8.50 -20.81 1.73
CA ARG A 207 -7.38 -20.93 0.79
C ARG A 207 -6.04 -20.44 1.35
N ARG A 208 -6.04 -19.73 2.49
CA ARG A 208 -4.88 -19.06 3.08
C ARG A 208 -4.62 -19.56 4.51
N GLY A 209 -4.49 -20.87 4.68
CA GLY A 209 -4.27 -21.50 6.00
C GLY A 209 -2.81 -21.75 6.36
N ARG A 210 -1.87 -21.25 5.59
CA ARG A 210 -0.44 -21.50 5.76
C ARG A 210 0.27 -20.31 6.41
N SER A 211 1.07 -20.57 7.46
CA SER A 211 1.98 -19.56 8.00
C SER A 211 3.25 -19.47 7.14
N LEU A 212 3.62 -18.25 6.78
CA LEU A 212 4.79 -17.94 5.94
C LEU A 212 5.73 -16.97 6.64
N PRO A 213 7.06 -17.08 6.42
CA PRO A 213 7.97 -16.00 6.78
C PRO A 213 7.76 -14.79 5.85
N LEU A 214 8.00 -13.57 6.36
CA LEU A 214 7.84 -12.33 5.57
C LEU A 214 8.65 -12.37 4.28
N ALA A 215 9.87 -12.94 4.30
CA ALA A 215 10.71 -13.08 3.11
C ALA A 215 10.05 -13.91 1.99
N ALA A 216 9.23 -14.92 2.33
CA ALA A 216 8.48 -15.69 1.32
C ALA A 216 7.38 -14.84 0.68
N LEU A 217 6.65 -14.07 1.47
CA LEU A 217 5.66 -13.12 0.96
C LEU A 217 6.32 -12.07 0.05
N VAL A 218 7.45 -11.51 0.46
CA VAL A 218 8.22 -10.55 -0.34
C VAL A 218 8.71 -11.18 -1.65
N HIS A 219 9.27 -12.40 -1.59
CA HIS A 219 9.72 -13.09 -2.80
C HIS A 219 8.58 -13.31 -3.79
N ALA A 220 7.47 -13.87 -3.31
CA ALA A 220 6.31 -14.12 -4.16
C ALA A 220 5.75 -12.82 -4.76
N ALA A 221 5.54 -11.78 -3.94
CA ALA A 221 4.85 -10.57 -4.33
C ALA A 221 5.71 -9.57 -5.13
N LEU A 222 7.04 -9.56 -4.93
CA LEU A 222 7.92 -8.56 -5.54
C LEU A 222 8.96 -9.14 -6.51
N ILE A 223 9.26 -10.43 -6.45
CA ILE A 223 10.26 -11.03 -7.33
C ILE A 223 9.60 -11.94 -8.37
N ASP A 224 8.71 -12.82 -7.93
CA ASP A 224 8.13 -13.84 -8.80
C ASP A 224 6.93 -13.35 -9.61
N TYR A 225 6.01 -12.63 -8.98
CA TYR A 225 4.72 -12.30 -9.54
C TYR A 225 4.76 -11.15 -10.55
N PRO A 226 5.40 -9.98 -10.27
CA PRO A 226 5.47 -8.89 -11.23
C PRO A 226 6.60 -9.09 -12.25
N ARG A 227 6.48 -8.36 -13.35
CA ARG A 227 7.53 -8.14 -14.34
C ARG A 227 7.90 -6.66 -14.30
N TYR A 228 9.19 -6.39 -14.31
CA TYR A 228 9.70 -5.02 -14.29
C TYR A 228 10.24 -4.65 -15.66
N VAL A 229 9.96 -3.43 -16.08
CA VAL A 229 10.40 -2.88 -17.38
C VAL A 229 11.11 -1.57 -17.14
N SER A 230 12.34 -1.47 -17.63
CA SER A 230 13.12 -0.25 -17.56
C SER A 230 12.43 0.90 -18.30
N ARG A 231 12.32 2.05 -17.66
CA ARG A 231 11.81 3.29 -18.26
C ARG A 231 12.76 3.89 -19.30
N HIS A 232 14.03 3.51 -19.25
CA HIS A 232 15.07 4.00 -20.15
C HIS A 232 15.20 3.14 -21.41
N SER A 233 15.26 1.83 -21.23
CA SER A 233 15.51 0.90 -22.34
C SER A 233 14.25 0.23 -22.90
N GLY A 234 13.18 0.16 -22.09
CA GLY A 234 11.97 -0.62 -22.45
C GLY A 234 12.15 -2.14 -22.31
N TRP A 235 13.30 -2.62 -21.83
CA TRP A 235 13.59 -4.03 -21.62
C TRP A 235 13.22 -4.50 -20.22
N PHE A 236 13.05 -5.80 -20.05
CA PHE A 236 12.86 -6.41 -18.74
C PHE A 236 14.10 -6.22 -17.87
N ILE A 237 13.86 -5.87 -16.62
CA ILE A 237 14.86 -5.65 -15.59
C ILE A 237 14.48 -6.40 -14.30
N THR A 238 15.43 -6.52 -13.39
CA THR A 238 15.18 -7.08 -12.07
C THR A 238 14.48 -6.08 -11.14
N PRO A 239 13.83 -6.53 -10.04
CA PRO A 239 13.27 -5.62 -9.05
C PRO A 239 14.31 -4.68 -8.42
N GLU A 240 15.54 -5.16 -8.23
CA GLU A 240 16.66 -4.37 -7.69
C GLU A 240 17.01 -3.20 -8.64
N GLN A 241 17.15 -3.48 -9.93
CA GLN A 241 17.39 -2.46 -10.95
C GLN A 241 16.21 -1.48 -11.06
N ALA A 242 14.97 -1.95 -10.86
CA ALA A 242 13.81 -1.08 -10.83
C ALA A 242 13.85 -0.10 -9.64
N ILE A 243 14.33 -0.54 -8.47
CA ILE A 243 14.54 0.34 -7.31
C ILE A 243 15.61 1.40 -7.65
N GLU A 244 16.72 1.01 -8.25
CA GLU A 244 17.80 1.95 -8.66
C GLU A 244 17.26 3.02 -9.62
N GLU A 245 16.48 2.62 -10.64
CA GLU A 245 15.86 3.57 -11.56
C GLU A 245 14.89 4.52 -10.86
N LEU A 246 14.11 4.05 -9.89
CA LEU A 246 13.18 4.89 -9.13
C LEU A 246 13.92 5.89 -8.23
N VAL A 247 15.00 5.46 -7.58
CA VAL A 247 15.85 6.33 -6.76
C VAL A 247 16.49 7.41 -7.62
N ALA A 248 17.08 7.03 -8.75
CA ALA A 248 17.67 7.96 -9.70
C ALA A 248 16.63 8.97 -10.25
N TRP A 249 15.43 8.49 -10.57
CA TRP A 249 14.35 9.35 -11.03
C TRP A 249 13.86 10.32 -9.95
N ARG A 250 13.77 9.88 -8.68
CA ARG A 250 13.40 10.74 -7.55
C ARG A 250 14.43 11.84 -7.30
N ALA A 251 15.70 11.55 -7.50
CA ALA A 251 16.81 12.50 -7.34
C ALA A 251 16.94 13.48 -8.52
N ALA A 252 16.28 13.21 -9.67
CA ALA A 252 16.39 14.05 -10.85
C ALA A 252 15.78 15.44 -10.63
N PRO A 253 16.38 16.52 -11.20
CA PRO A 253 15.90 17.89 -11.04
C PRO A 253 14.45 18.08 -11.50
N PRO A 254 13.68 19.00 -10.87
CA PRO A 254 12.25 19.21 -11.13
C PRO A 254 11.90 19.58 -12.59
N ALA A 255 12.82 20.18 -13.33
CA ALA A 255 12.59 20.66 -14.70
C ALA A 255 12.16 19.55 -15.69
N ARG A 256 12.58 18.30 -15.48
CA ARG A 256 12.12 17.15 -16.26
C ARG A 256 10.78 16.60 -15.79
N ARG A 257 10.38 16.89 -14.56
CA ARG A 257 9.10 16.44 -13.97
C ARG A 257 7.93 17.36 -14.35
N THR A 258 8.15 18.68 -14.41
CA THR A 258 7.09 19.70 -14.54
C THR A 258 6.48 19.78 -15.91
N LEU A 259 7.21 19.56 -16.99
CA LEU A 259 6.66 19.64 -18.36
C LEU A 259 5.66 18.52 -18.64
N VAL A 260 5.96 17.30 -18.25
CA VAL A 260 5.08 16.14 -18.43
C VAL A 260 3.85 16.27 -17.53
N GLN A 261 4.00 16.66 -16.27
CA GLN A 261 2.89 16.86 -15.34
C GLN A 261 1.99 18.07 -15.71
N ALA A 262 2.55 19.13 -16.27
CA ALA A 262 1.79 20.29 -16.73
C ALA A 262 0.97 19.98 -17.99
N LEU A 263 1.52 19.23 -18.93
CA LEU A 263 0.82 18.75 -20.13
C LEU A 263 -0.37 17.84 -19.75
N PHE A 264 -0.20 16.92 -18.80
CA PHE A 264 -1.27 16.03 -18.39
C PHE A 264 -2.36 16.72 -17.58
N ARG A 265 -2.04 17.71 -16.73
CA ARG A 265 -3.04 18.54 -16.05
C ARG A 265 -3.86 19.36 -17.04
N HIS A 266 -3.26 19.83 -18.11
CA HIS A 266 -3.96 20.57 -19.17
C HIS A 266 -4.89 19.66 -19.98
N TRP A 267 -4.43 18.48 -20.32
CA TRP A 267 -5.24 17.45 -21.05
C TRP A 267 -6.41 16.92 -20.25
N GLY A 268 -6.24 16.67 -18.96
CA GLY A 268 -7.32 16.24 -18.07
C GLY A 268 -8.42 17.29 -17.89
N ARG A 269 -8.09 18.59 -18.00
CA ARG A 269 -9.07 19.68 -17.99
C ARG A 269 -9.84 19.80 -19.32
N LEU A 270 -9.23 19.48 -20.43
CA LEU A 270 -9.88 19.53 -21.77
C LEU A 270 -10.85 18.38 -22.00
N ARG A 271 -10.69 17.23 -21.35
CA ARG A 271 -11.63 16.11 -21.43
C ARG A 271 -12.85 16.21 -20.51
N ARG A 272 -12.92 17.21 -19.65
CA ARG A 272 -14.04 17.45 -18.72
C ARG A 272 -14.96 18.59 -19.18
N ARG A 273 -14.78 19.11 -20.38
CA ARG A 273 -15.72 19.94 -21.12
C ARG A 273 -16.27 19.12 -22.31
#